data_c79744f169196c869e21c57e4727badd
#
_entry.id   c79744f169196c869e21c57e4727badd
#
_cell.length_a   1.000
_cell.length_b   1.000
_cell.length_c   1.000
_cell.angle_alpha   90.00
_cell.angle_beta   90.00
_cell.angle_gamma   90.00
#
_symmetry.space_group_name_H-M   'P 1'
#
loop_
_entity.id
_entity.type
_entity.pdbx_description
1 polymer ?
#
loop_
_entity_poly.entity_id
_entity_poly.type
_entity_poly.pdbx_seq_one_letter_code
_entity_poly.pdbx_strand_id
1 'polypeptide(L)'
;MSKRLGRRDLAMLCLAATTLFFCGCASTQLATEGNPMPEKHVAANIQPVTSSSAYDTPPRFLKGYAPFFPTREAKTRHWGYAVVEFNVTADGTTSDVRAVLATAYSFAEKAILAVQTWQFAPARKHGQPVVVRMRLPFTFRS
;
A
#
# COMPACT_ATOMS: atom_id res chain seq x y z
N MET A 1 55.19 67.27 5.03
CA MET A 1 55.78 65.98 5.45
C MET A 1 54.70 64.92 5.34
N SER A 2 54.97 64.00 4.49
CA SER A 2 54.18 62.95 4.04
C SER A 2 53.81 61.93 5.14
N LYS A 3 52.57 61.48 5.18
CA LYS A 3 52.24 60.21 5.72
C LYS A 3 51.13 59.55 4.93
N ARG A 4 51.51 58.53 4.31
CA ARG A 4 50.69 57.63 3.46
C ARG A 4 49.70 56.87 4.28
N LEU A 5 48.44 57.02 3.89
CA LEU A 5 47.39 56.16 4.39
C LEU A 5 47.39 54.89 3.57
N GLY A 6 47.68 53.77 4.21
CA GLY A 6 47.65 52.47 3.60
C GLY A 6 46.23 52.07 3.26
N ARG A 7 46.07 51.78 2.01
CA ARG A 7 44.88 51.07 1.53
C ARG A 7 44.89 49.68 2.09
N ARG A 8 43.97 49.41 2.97
CA ARG A 8 43.64 48.05 3.36
C ARG A 8 42.40 47.67 2.60
N ASP A 9 42.64 46.77 1.71
CA ASP A 9 41.67 46.12 0.88
C ASP A 9 40.55 45.53 1.73
N LEU A 10 39.41 46.16 1.58
CA LEU A 10 38.18 45.57 2.10
C LEU A 10 37.75 44.51 1.11
N ALA A 11 38.29 43.32 1.34
CA ALA A 11 37.79 42.15 0.67
C ALA A 11 36.36 41.91 1.18
N MET A 12 35.44 42.42 0.41
CA MET A 12 34.01 42.16 0.60
C MET A 12 33.74 40.72 0.24
N LEU A 13 33.76 39.89 1.27
CA LEU A 13 33.36 38.51 1.15
C LEU A 13 31.85 38.50 0.91
N CYS A 14 31.47 38.49 -0.35
CA CYS A 14 30.09 38.13 -0.73
C CYS A 14 29.86 36.66 -0.40
N LEU A 15 29.39 36.40 0.78
CA LEU A 15 28.80 35.13 1.14
C LEU A 15 27.45 35.08 0.43
N ALA A 16 27.45 34.54 -0.77
CA ALA A 16 26.23 34.15 -1.45
C ALA A 16 25.66 32.97 -0.67
N ALA A 17 24.79 33.26 0.26
CA ALA A 17 23.90 32.29 0.84
C ALA A 17 22.94 31.84 -0.27
N THR A 18 23.35 30.83 -1.03
CA THR A 18 22.46 30.03 -1.84
C THR A 18 21.54 29.27 -0.88
N THR A 19 20.47 29.92 -0.47
CA THR A 19 19.31 29.22 0.04
C THR A 19 18.78 28.35 -1.08
N LEU A 20 19.23 27.11 -1.13
CA LEU A 20 18.55 26.04 -1.81
C LEU A 20 17.16 25.95 -1.17
N PHE A 21 16.22 26.61 -1.79
CA PHE A 21 14.81 26.33 -1.63
C PHE A 21 14.63 24.88 -2.13
N PHE A 22 14.83 23.94 -1.24
CA PHE A 22 14.26 22.62 -1.39
C PHE A 22 12.74 22.85 -1.37
N CYS A 23 12.19 23.09 -2.55
CA CYS A 23 10.77 22.87 -2.79
C CYS A 23 10.56 21.38 -2.57
N GLY A 24 10.49 21.01 -1.31
CA GLY A 24 9.95 19.73 -0.93
C GLY A 24 8.54 19.70 -1.48
N CYS A 25 8.36 19.05 -2.63
CA CYS A 25 7.08 18.43 -2.93
C CYS A 25 6.77 17.56 -1.71
N ALA A 26 6.14 18.15 -0.72
CA ALA A 26 5.32 17.41 0.20
C ALA A 26 4.27 16.76 -0.70
N SER A 27 4.60 15.59 -1.21
CA SER A 27 3.60 14.63 -1.61
C SER A 27 2.71 14.52 -0.39
N THR A 28 1.61 15.24 -0.43
CA THR A 28 0.51 15.02 0.48
C THR A 28 0.04 13.61 0.14
N GLN A 29 0.77 12.64 0.64
CA GLN A 29 0.23 11.33 0.82
C GLN A 29 -0.93 11.57 1.77
N LEU A 30 -2.11 11.64 1.21
CA LEU A 30 -3.32 11.30 1.92
C LEU A 30 -3.07 9.88 2.40
N ALA A 31 -2.30 9.80 3.48
CA ALA A 31 -2.20 8.61 4.27
C ALA A 31 -3.62 8.38 4.78
N THR A 32 -4.36 7.63 4.02
CA THR A 32 -5.50 6.91 4.54
C THR A 32 -4.86 5.90 5.48
N GLU A 33 -4.56 6.35 6.70
CA GLU A 33 -4.06 5.50 7.78
C GLU A 33 -5.18 4.54 8.14
N GLY A 34 -5.34 3.53 7.28
CA GLY A 34 -6.15 2.37 7.58
C GLY A 34 -5.47 1.57 8.69
N ASN A 35 -6.27 0.96 9.53
CA ASN A 35 -5.76 0.01 10.51
C ASN A 35 -5.00 -1.11 9.78
N PRO A 36 -3.72 -1.40 10.14
CA PRO A 36 -2.96 -2.44 9.46
C PRO A 36 -3.67 -3.79 9.58
N MET A 37 -3.72 -4.53 8.47
CA MET A 37 -4.35 -5.85 8.43
C MET A 37 -3.45 -6.85 9.15
N PRO A 38 -3.93 -7.60 10.15
CA PRO A 38 -3.12 -8.62 10.81
C PRO A 38 -2.77 -9.75 9.86
N GLU A 39 -1.48 -10.10 9.75
CA GLU A 39 -1.00 -11.21 8.91
C GLU A 39 -1.75 -12.52 9.22
N LYS A 40 -1.96 -12.81 10.49
CA LYS A 40 -2.68 -14.02 10.94
C LYS A 40 -4.10 -14.10 10.39
N HIS A 41 -4.78 -12.96 10.25
CA HIS A 41 -6.14 -12.94 9.71
C HIS A 41 -6.14 -13.28 8.21
N VAL A 42 -5.21 -12.75 7.47
CA VAL A 42 -5.05 -13.05 6.04
C VAL A 42 -4.66 -14.51 5.87
N ALA A 43 -3.64 -14.96 6.57
CA ALA A 43 -3.16 -16.36 6.49
C ALA A 43 -4.23 -17.39 6.83
N ALA A 44 -5.12 -17.10 7.79
CA ALA A 44 -6.20 -18.00 8.20
C ALA A 44 -7.36 -18.08 7.20
N ASN A 45 -7.58 -17.05 6.40
CA ASN A 45 -8.78 -16.93 5.56
C ASN A 45 -8.48 -16.91 4.05
N ILE A 46 -7.23 -16.71 3.66
CA ILE A 46 -6.85 -16.68 2.25
C ILE A 46 -6.89 -18.09 1.66
N GLN A 47 -7.51 -18.21 0.51
CA GLN A 47 -7.66 -19.49 -0.18
C GLN A 47 -7.10 -19.40 -1.61
N PRO A 48 -6.32 -20.38 -2.06
CA PRO A 48 -5.90 -20.45 -3.45
C PRO A 48 -7.08 -20.82 -4.34
N VAL A 49 -7.25 -20.09 -5.43
CA VAL A 49 -8.13 -20.46 -6.54
C VAL A 49 -7.34 -21.26 -7.57
N THR A 50 -6.06 -20.91 -7.72
CA THR A 50 -5.10 -21.67 -8.54
C THR A 50 -4.84 -23.04 -7.92
N SER A 51 -4.76 -24.05 -8.75
CA SER A 51 -4.43 -25.42 -8.32
C SER A 51 -3.13 -25.45 -7.50
N SER A 52 -3.10 -26.25 -6.44
CA SER A 52 -1.91 -26.46 -5.60
C SER A 52 -0.69 -26.99 -6.36
N SER A 53 -0.89 -27.63 -7.50
CA SER A 53 0.20 -28.07 -8.39
C SER A 53 0.92 -26.91 -9.11
N ALA A 54 0.35 -25.72 -9.09
CA ALA A 54 0.92 -24.54 -9.76
C ALA A 54 2.09 -23.91 -9.01
N TYR A 55 2.30 -24.25 -7.74
CA TYR A 55 3.38 -23.72 -6.90
C TYR A 55 3.82 -24.74 -5.84
N ASP A 56 5.05 -24.63 -5.39
CA ASP A 56 5.62 -25.43 -4.31
C ASP A 56 5.59 -24.66 -2.98
N THR A 57 5.71 -23.33 -3.07
CA THR A 57 5.63 -22.42 -1.91
C THR A 57 4.47 -21.45 -2.12
N PRO A 58 3.51 -21.38 -1.20
CA PRO A 58 2.38 -20.46 -1.31
C PRO A 58 2.82 -18.99 -1.11
N PRO A 59 2.03 -18.03 -1.61
CA PRO A 59 2.30 -16.63 -1.33
C PRO A 59 2.04 -16.33 0.14
N ARG A 60 2.84 -15.41 0.72
CA ARG A 60 2.71 -14.98 2.11
C ARG A 60 2.42 -13.49 2.18
N PHE A 61 1.37 -13.10 2.89
CA PHE A 61 1.04 -11.71 3.14
C PHE A 61 2.17 -11.02 3.92
N LEU A 62 2.60 -9.84 3.47
CA LEU A 62 3.64 -9.04 4.11
C LEU A 62 3.05 -7.81 4.79
N LYS A 63 2.28 -7.02 4.06
CA LYS A 63 1.66 -5.81 4.57
C LYS A 63 0.46 -5.36 3.75
N GLY A 64 -0.43 -4.62 4.38
CA GLY A 64 -1.59 -3.99 3.79
C GLY A 64 -2.52 -3.46 4.87
N TYR A 65 -3.55 -2.74 4.46
CA TYR A 65 -4.54 -2.18 5.36
C TYR A 65 -5.85 -2.95 5.31
N ALA A 66 -6.53 -3.00 6.44
CA ALA A 66 -7.89 -3.53 6.49
C ALA A 66 -8.85 -2.61 5.73
N PRO A 67 -9.85 -3.16 5.04
CA PRO A 67 -10.86 -2.32 4.39
C PRO A 67 -11.67 -1.54 5.43
N PHE A 68 -11.93 -0.27 5.14
CA PHE A 68 -12.80 0.56 5.98
C PHE A 68 -14.25 0.14 5.88
N PHE A 69 -14.98 0.29 6.96
CA PHE A 69 -16.43 0.15 6.93
C PHE A 69 -17.03 1.30 6.06
N PRO A 70 -17.91 0.99 5.08
CA PRO A 70 -18.47 2.03 4.23
C PRO A 70 -19.38 2.97 5.01
N THR A 71 -19.13 4.27 4.99
CA THR A 71 -19.93 5.28 5.71
C THR A 71 -21.39 5.32 5.27
N ARG A 72 -21.66 4.98 4.00
CA ARG A 72 -23.04 4.88 3.46
C ARG A 72 -23.84 3.82 4.22
N GLU A 73 -23.22 2.67 4.53
CA GLU A 73 -23.86 1.55 5.20
C GLU A 73 -23.92 1.71 6.72
N ALA A 74 -23.06 2.56 7.31
CA ALA A 74 -22.98 2.74 8.76
C ALA A 74 -24.30 3.19 9.42
N LYS A 75 -25.17 3.83 8.65
CA LYS A 75 -26.50 4.29 9.14
C LYS A 75 -27.59 3.23 9.07
N THR A 76 -27.44 2.23 8.24
CA THR A 76 -28.48 1.25 7.93
C THR A 76 -28.10 -0.18 8.25
N ARG A 77 -26.80 -0.45 8.32
CA ARG A 77 -26.24 -1.78 8.55
C ARG A 77 -25.09 -1.71 9.53
N HIS A 78 -24.99 -2.72 10.39
CA HIS A 78 -23.89 -2.85 11.33
C HIS A 78 -22.89 -3.94 10.92
N TRP A 79 -23.16 -4.66 9.84
CA TRP A 79 -22.30 -5.68 9.30
C TRP A 79 -22.46 -5.83 7.80
N GLY A 80 -21.44 -6.39 7.20
CA GLY A 80 -21.43 -6.77 5.79
C GLY A 80 -20.27 -7.69 5.48
N TYR A 81 -20.27 -8.25 4.29
CA TYR A 81 -19.14 -9.03 3.84
C TYR A 81 -18.89 -8.84 2.34
N ALA A 82 -17.65 -9.14 1.94
CA ALA A 82 -17.26 -9.22 0.55
C ALA A 82 -16.25 -10.34 0.36
N VAL A 83 -16.29 -11.02 -0.76
CA VAL A 83 -15.29 -11.99 -1.18
C VAL A 83 -14.56 -11.41 -2.37
N VAL A 84 -13.26 -11.27 -2.26
CA VAL A 84 -12.41 -10.69 -3.30
C VAL A 84 -11.48 -11.76 -3.86
N GLU A 85 -11.41 -11.83 -5.18
CA GLU A 85 -10.39 -12.58 -5.90
C GLU A 85 -9.36 -11.63 -6.49
N PHE A 86 -8.11 -12.07 -6.49
CA PHE A 86 -6.99 -11.30 -7.02
C PHE A 86 -5.83 -12.22 -7.37
N ASN A 87 -4.95 -11.76 -8.23
CA ASN A 87 -3.68 -12.42 -8.48
C ASN A 87 -2.60 -11.84 -7.56
N VAL A 88 -1.77 -12.69 -6.99
CA VAL A 88 -0.48 -12.31 -6.45
C VAL A 88 0.54 -12.50 -7.58
N THR A 89 1.16 -11.42 -7.99
CA THR A 89 2.11 -11.39 -9.10
C THR A 89 3.49 -11.89 -8.68
N ALA A 90 4.38 -12.12 -9.63
CA ALA A 90 5.73 -12.58 -9.36
C ALA A 90 6.59 -11.58 -8.57
N ASP A 91 6.26 -10.31 -8.58
CA ASP A 91 6.89 -9.25 -7.78
C ASP A 91 6.23 -9.03 -6.41
N GLY A 92 5.16 -9.78 -6.12
CA GLY A 92 4.45 -9.73 -4.84
C GLY A 92 3.37 -8.66 -4.73
N THR A 93 3.06 -7.94 -5.80
CA THR A 93 1.92 -7.02 -5.84
C THR A 93 0.62 -7.76 -6.15
N THR A 94 -0.50 -7.08 -6.05
CA THR A 94 -1.80 -7.63 -6.43
C THR A 94 -2.24 -7.10 -7.79
N SER A 95 -2.91 -7.93 -8.58
CA SER A 95 -3.49 -7.55 -9.87
C SER A 95 -4.83 -8.25 -10.11
N ASP A 96 -5.59 -7.78 -11.09
CA ASP A 96 -6.92 -8.32 -11.43
C ASP A 96 -7.81 -8.51 -10.20
N VAL A 97 -7.87 -7.47 -9.36
CA VAL A 97 -8.62 -7.47 -8.10
C VAL A 97 -10.10 -7.25 -8.39
N ARG A 98 -10.93 -8.20 -8.00
CA ARG A 98 -12.39 -8.13 -8.22
C ARG A 98 -13.16 -8.73 -7.05
N ALA A 99 -14.31 -8.18 -6.74
CA ALA A 99 -15.25 -8.81 -5.84
C ALA A 99 -16.10 -9.84 -6.60
N VAL A 100 -16.18 -11.06 -6.06
CA VAL A 100 -17.01 -12.15 -6.63
C VAL A 100 -18.32 -12.28 -5.87
N LEU A 101 -18.39 -11.76 -4.65
CA LEU A 101 -19.58 -11.75 -3.81
C LEU A 101 -19.51 -10.59 -2.83
N ALA A 102 -20.63 -9.92 -2.56
CA ALA A 102 -20.73 -8.90 -1.51
C ALA A 102 -22.18 -8.70 -1.08
N THR A 103 -22.40 -8.29 0.16
CA THR A 103 -23.73 -7.92 0.69
C THR A 103 -24.24 -6.60 0.13
N ALA A 104 -23.33 -5.69 -0.25
CA ALA A 104 -23.64 -4.47 -1.01
C ALA A 104 -22.39 -4.03 -1.78
N TYR A 105 -22.59 -3.24 -2.84
CA TYR A 105 -21.51 -2.73 -3.70
C TYR A 105 -20.45 -1.94 -2.90
N SER A 106 -20.86 -1.17 -1.91
CA SER A 106 -19.98 -0.38 -1.05
C SER A 106 -18.97 -1.25 -0.28
N PHE A 107 -19.34 -2.46 0.16
CA PHE A 107 -18.42 -3.40 0.79
C PHE A 107 -17.44 -3.99 -0.23
N ALA A 108 -17.92 -4.31 -1.44
CA ALA A 108 -17.07 -4.76 -2.54
C ALA A 108 -16.00 -3.72 -2.87
N GLU A 109 -16.41 -2.45 -3.04
CA GLU A 109 -15.51 -1.34 -3.34
C GLU A 109 -14.40 -1.20 -2.28
N LYS A 110 -14.77 -1.17 -1.00
CA LYS A 110 -13.79 -1.01 0.09
C LYS A 110 -12.83 -2.19 0.20
N ALA A 111 -13.31 -3.40 -0.03
CA ALA A 111 -12.45 -4.59 -0.06
C ALA A 111 -11.48 -4.58 -1.25
N ILE A 112 -11.93 -4.20 -2.45
CA ILE A 112 -11.08 -4.07 -3.64
C ILE A 112 -9.98 -3.03 -3.40
N LEU A 113 -10.34 -1.82 -2.94
CA LEU A 113 -9.39 -0.75 -2.67
C LEU A 113 -8.33 -1.16 -1.65
N ALA A 114 -8.71 -1.89 -0.61
CA ALA A 114 -7.75 -2.39 0.37
C ALA A 114 -6.76 -3.37 -0.27
N VAL A 115 -7.26 -4.41 -0.96
CA VAL A 115 -6.43 -5.46 -1.54
C VAL A 115 -5.47 -4.92 -2.60
N GLN A 116 -5.85 -3.89 -3.35
CA GLN A 116 -4.97 -3.25 -4.35
C GLN A 116 -3.68 -2.66 -3.75
N THR A 117 -3.67 -2.37 -2.45
CA THR A 117 -2.48 -1.83 -1.76
C THR A 117 -1.61 -2.90 -1.10
N TRP A 118 -2.04 -4.16 -1.15
CA TRP A 118 -1.39 -5.22 -0.41
C TRP A 118 -0.11 -5.70 -1.08
N GLN A 119 0.81 -6.18 -0.25
CA GLN A 119 2.06 -6.77 -0.67
C GLN A 119 2.24 -8.16 -0.08
N PHE A 120 2.75 -9.05 -0.92
CA PHE A 120 3.02 -10.46 -0.60
C PHE A 120 4.47 -10.82 -0.92
N ALA A 121 5.00 -11.81 -0.22
CA ALA A 121 6.07 -12.63 -0.78
C ALA A 121 5.41 -13.51 -1.84
N PRO A 122 5.91 -13.54 -3.10
CA PRO A 122 5.24 -14.27 -4.19
C PRO A 122 5.29 -15.78 -3.97
N ALA A 123 4.32 -16.48 -4.55
CA ALA A 123 4.38 -17.94 -4.68
C ALA A 123 5.60 -18.33 -5.51
N ARG A 124 6.16 -19.52 -5.24
CA ARG A 124 7.31 -20.03 -5.98
C ARG A 124 7.04 -21.45 -6.49
N LYS A 125 7.54 -21.71 -7.68
CA LYS A 125 7.63 -23.04 -8.27
C LYS A 125 9.07 -23.31 -8.71
N HIS A 126 9.67 -24.40 -8.24
CA HIS A 126 11.09 -24.71 -8.49
C HIS A 126 12.02 -23.52 -8.20
N GLY A 127 11.72 -22.79 -7.11
CA GLY A 127 12.48 -21.60 -6.71
C GLY A 127 12.16 -20.31 -7.48
N GLN A 128 11.43 -20.37 -8.58
CA GLN A 128 11.06 -19.21 -9.40
C GLN A 128 9.72 -18.62 -8.93
N PRO A 129 9.59 -17.27 -8.87
CA PRO A 129 8.33 -16.64 -8.52
C PRO A 129 7.29 -16.88 -9.63
N VAL A 130 6.08 -17.22 -9.22
CA VAL A 130 4.95 -17.50 -10.12
C VAL A 130 3.72 -16.71 -9.69
N VAL A 131 2.87 -16.42 -10.68
CA VAL A 131 1.57 -15.76 -10.43
C VAL A 131 0.58 -16.80 -9.95
N VAL A 132 -0.15 -16.48 -8.88
CA VAL A 132 -1.22 -17.35 -8.35
C VAL A 132 -2.47 -16.52 -8.07
N ARG A 133 -3.63 -17.11 -8.32
CA ARG A 133 -4.93 -16.51 -8.01
C ARG A 133 -5.38 -16.93 -6.62
N MET A 134 -5.75 -15.93 -5.85
CA MET A 134 -6.18 -16.09 -4.47
C MET A 134 -7.61 -15.55 -4.28
N ARG A 135 -8.27 -16.03 -3.25
CA ARG A 135 -9.59 -15.56 -2.80
C ARG A 135 -9.54 -15.28 -1.31
N LEU A 136 -10.15 -14.18 -0.89
CA LEU A 136 -10.23 -13.81 0.52
C LEU A 136 -11.61 -13.25 0.88
N PRO A 137 -12.28 -13.80 1.89
CA PRO A 137 -13.47 -13.22 2.46
C PRO A 137 -13.13 -12.11 3.47
N PHE A 138 -13.86 -11.01 3.41
CA PHE A 138 -13.83 -9.92 4.37
C PHE A 138 -15.16 -9.83 5.11
N THR A 139 -15.12 -9.74 6.41
CA THR A 139 -16.27 -9.42 7.25
C THR A 139 -16.08 -8.02 7.80
N PHE A 140 -17.07 -7.17 7.55
CA PHE A 140 -17.13 -5.79 8.04
C PHE A 140 -18.05 -5.72 9.26
N ARG A 141 -17.62 -5.01 10.29
CA ARG A 141 -18.42 -4.70 11.47
C ARG A 141 -18.18 -3.24 11.87
N SER A 142 -19.24 -2.49 12.19
CA SER A 142 -19.18 -1.12 12.69
C SER A 142 -19.18 -1.12 14.22
#